data_a484b6956b5dd346b081a4e682abedba
#
_entry.id   a484b6956b5dd346b081a4e682abedba
#
_cell.length_a   1.000
_cell.length_b   1.000
_cell.length_c   1.000
_cell.angle_alpha   90.00
_cell.angle_beta   90.00
_cell.angle_gamma   90.00
#
_symmetry.space_group_name_H-M   'P 1'
#
loop_
_entity.id
_entity.type
_entity.pdbx_description
1 polymer ?
#
loop_
_entity_poly.entity_id
_entity_poly.type
_entity_poly.pdbx_seq_one_letter_code
_entity_poly.pdbx_strand_id
1 'polypeptide(L)'
;CSNTTPLWGVEMDPKTMLPLGERQVMIEGDAFAKGYERAGEDHCQWPLSDEEIEIRFQGFLKMNHQTEEQLPKELVPLIKGMLSQKPYIEGAWMDKWDGKYYLQYACPGAQYNVYADGVYIGDSPLGPFTLAKNNPFSYKPGGFLPGAGHGSTMEDTAGNLWHTSTMRISVNQQFERRVGLWQAGRDADGELFCNQRYGDWPMEVTGEKQDPWENPKWYLLSYGKQMTASSCEEGKGPEKAADENVQTWWRAASEKPGEWLQIDLGKNYDVRAVQINFADDKIDIPVPGEIKGTQTQPRYIEEQDHVTRWILEGSVDGEHFEVLEDKSQAETDLPHDLVVMEAGKQIRYVKLNILEIPYDQKPCISGLRVFGIGEGAKPEVPEFEAVREGDVDMNVSIKENGAMGYNILWGHAPEKLYHSYMVFGNTKKVGALVKGQDYWVRVDAFNECGITEGTVKKL
;
A
#
# COMPACT_ATOMS: atom_id res chain seq x y z
N CYS A 1 -10.26 -3.00 19.88
CA CYS A 1 -8.96 -3.11 19.24
C CYS A 1 -8.32 -4.39 19.70
N SER A 2 -7.80 -5.17 18.78
CA SER A 2 -6.99 -6.32 19.15
C SER A 2 -5.51 -5.95 19.12
N ASN A 3 -4.70 -6.89 19.49
CA ASN A 3 -3.25 -6.85 19.31
C ASN A 3 -2.83 -8.30 18.98
N THR A 4 -1.96 -8.92 19.73
CA THR A 4 -1.61 -10.34 19.55
C THR A 4 -2.64 -11.31 20.20
N THR A 5 -3.85 -10.85 20.50
CA THR A 5 -4.95 -11.65 21.04
C THR A 5 -5.97 -12.00 19.93
N PRO A 6 -6.87 -12.97 20.18
CA PRO A 6 -7.95 -13.31 19.25
C PRO A 6 -8.88 -12.12 18.94
N LEU A 7 -9.58 -12.18 17.81
CA LEU A 7 -10.78 -11.38 17.59
C LEU A 7 -11.95 -12.01 18.34
N TRP A 8 -12.69 -11.15 19.03
CA TRP A 8 -13.82 -11.54 19.86
C TRP A 8 -15.12 -11.01 19.27
N GLY A 9 -16.19 -11.80 19.43
CA GLY A 9 -17.54 -11.39 19.07
C GLY A 9 -18.50 -11.53 20.24
N VAL A 10 -19.52 -10.69 20.29
CA VAL A 10 -20.62 -10.76 21.26
C VAL A 10 -21.88 -10.18 20.62
N GLU A 11 -23.02 -10.79 20.90
CA GLU A 11 -24.34 -10.23 20.52
C GLU A 11 -24.66 -9.02 21.41
N MET A 12 -25.22 -7.97 20.80
CA MET A 12 -25.58 -6.74 21.48
C MET A 12 -27.09 -6.54 21.45
N ASP A 13 -27.64 -6.04 22.53
CA ASP A 13 -29.03 -5.56 22.54
C ASP A 13 -29.13 -4.31 21.66
N PRO A 14 -30.01 -4.27 20.64
CA PRO A 14 -30.06 -3.14 19.69
C PRO A 14 -30.62 -1.85 20.30
N LYS A 15 -31.26 -1.90 21.47
CA LYS A 15 -31.83 -0.72 22.14
C LYS A 15 -30.87 -0.15 23.18
N THR A 16 -30.24 -1.00 23.96
CA THR A 16 -29.36 -0.57 25.06
C THR A 16 -27.90 -0.52 24.66
N MET A 17 -27.52 -1.17 23.54
CA MET A 17 -26.15 -1.36 23.08
C MET A 17 -25.26 -2.06 24.13
N LEU A 18 -25.85 -2.86 25.00
CA LEU A 18 -25.15 -3.69 25.97
C LEU A 18 -25.02 -5.14 25.48
N PRO A 19 -23.94 -5.85 25.86
CA PRO A 19 -23.79 -7.27 25.55
C PRO A 19 -24.94 -8.12 26.11
N LEU A 20 -25.45 -9.05 25.29
CA LEU A 20 -26.47 -10.02 25.69
C LEU A 20 -25.89 -11.31 26.29
N GLY A 21 -24.58 -11.46 26.32
CA GLY A 21 -23.91 -12.64 26.86
C GLY A 21 -22.39 -12.46 26.97
N GLU A 22 -21.69 -13.56 27.12
CA GLU A 22 -20.24 -13.59 27.17
C GLU A 22 -19.67 -13.47 25.75
N ARG A 23 -18.56 -12.75 25.63
CA ARG A 23 -17.80 -12.69 24.38
C ARG A 23 -17.17 -14.04 24.07
N GLN A 24 -17.14 -14.41 22.80
CA GLN A 24 -16.51 -15.64 22.33
C GLN A 24 -15.40 -15.35 21.30
N VAL A 25 -14.44 -16.26 21.23
CA VAL A 25 -13.36 -16.18 20.23
C VAL A 25 -13.97 -16.44 18.84
N MET A 26 -13.74 -15.52 17.92
CA MET A 26 -14.15 -15.64 16.53
C MET A 26 -13.06 -16.29 15.68
N ILE A 27 -11.85 -15.71 15.72
CA ILE A 27 -10.66 -16.19 15.02
C ILE A 27 -9.40 -15.88 15.82
N GLU A 28 -8.33 -16.64 15.53
CA GLU A 28 -7.00 -16.46 16.13
C GLU A 28 -5.94 -16.28 15.04
N GLY A 29 -4.91 -15.49 15.34
CA GLY A 29 -3.74 -15.34 14.50
C GLY A 29 -2.83 -16.58 14.55
N ASP A 30 -2.23 -16.96 13.42
CA ASP A 30 -1.26 -18.04 13.32
C ASP A 30 -0.27 -17.80 12.16
N ALA A 31 0.87 -17.20 12.49
CA ALA A 31 1.92 -16.88 11.50
C ALA A 31 2.61 -18.13 10.92
N PHE A 32 2.49 -19.30 11.56
CA PHE A 32 3.09 -20.54 11.08
C PHE A 32 2.19 -21.26 10.07
N ALA A 33 0.88 -21.04 10.15
CA ALA A 33 -0.09 -21.56 9.20
C ALA A 33 -0.48 -20.55 8.12
N LYS A 34 -0.46 -19.27 8.44
CA LYS A 34 -0.86 -18.15 7.58
C LYS A 34 0.30 -17.17 7.45
N GLY A 35 1.12 -17.35 6.42
CA GLY A 35 2.33 -16.56 6.20
C GLY A 35 2.08 -15.07 6.13
N TYR A 36 0.94 -14.66 5.58
CA TYR A 36 0.53 -13.26 5.49
C TYR A 36 0.24 -12.57 6.84
N GLU A 37 0.16 -13.32 7.93
CA GLU A 37 0.04 -12.79 9.28
C GLU A 37 1.39 -12.52 9.95
N ARG A 38 2.52 -12.90 9.33
CA ARG A 38 3.86 -12.59 9.86
C ARG A 38 4.17 -11.12 9.78
N ALA A 39 4.76 -10.60 10.85
CA ALA A 39 5.24 -9.24 10.96
C ALA A 39 6.47 -8.96 10.07
N GLY A 40 6.83 -7.68 9.96
CA GLY A 40 8.02 -7.21 9.24
C GLY A 40 7.77 -6.94 7.76
N GLU A 41 8.64 -6.12 7.18
CA GLU A 41 8.66 -5.90 5.73
C GLU A 41 8.81 -7.25 5.02
N ASP A 42 8.01 -7.48 3.98
CA ASP A 42 7.99 -8.74 3.24
C ASP A 42 7.79 -9.99 4.11
N HIS A 43 7.08 -9.86 5.25
CA HIS A 43 6.84 -10.95 6.20
C HIS A 43 8.12 -11.57 6.80
N CYS A 44 9.17 -10.78 7.01
CA CYS A 44 10.48 -11.30 7.41
C CYS A 44 10.61 -11.68 8.89
N GLN A 45 9.64 -11.37 9.75
CA GLN A 45 9.74 -11.56 11.20
C GLN A 45 8.85 -12.72 11.66
N TRP A 46 9.48 -13.70 12.31
CA TRP A 46 8.79 -14.80 12.94
C TRP A 46 8.43 -14.48 14.39
N PRO A 47 7.33 -15.06 14.93
CA PRO A 47 7.03 -14.98 16.35
C PRO A 47 8.21 -15.45 17.19
N LEU A 48 8.50 -14.72 18.25
CA LEU A 48 9.59 -15.01 19.17
C LEU A 48 9.17 -16.05 20.22
N SER A 49 10.14 -16.79 20.73
CA SER A 49 9.99 -17.62 21.92
C SER A 49 9.77 -16.76 23.17
N ASP A 50 9.21 -17.36 24.21
CA ASP A 50 8.97 -16.66 25.49
C ASP A 50 10.29 -16.15 26.11
N GLU A 51 11.41 -16.88 25.92
CA GLU A 51 12.74 -16.44 26.38
C GLU A 51 13.23 -15.20 25.61
N GLU A 52 13.05 -15.17 24.28
CA GLU A 52 13.42 -14.02 23.46
C GLU A 52 12.54 -12.80 23.76
N ILE A 53 11.25 -13.03 24.03
CA ILE A 53 10.33 -11.96 24.45
C ILE A 53 10.80 -11.37 25.78
N GLU A 54 11.19 -12.21 26.74
CA GLU A 54 11.70 -11.73 28.03
C GLU A 54 12.98 -10.92 27.88
N ILE A 55 13.92 -11.37 27.07
CA ILE A 55 15.15 -10.62 26.76
C ILE A 55 14.84 -9.25 26.17
N ARG A 56 13.92 -9.17 25.22
CA ARG A 56 13.48 -7.90 24.61
C ARG A 56 12.77 -7.00 25.63
N PHE A 57 11.95 -7.58 26.49
CA PHE A 57 11.25 -6.84 27.54
C PHE A 57 12.21 -6.22 28.54
N GLN A 58 13.24 -6.96 28.98
CA GLN A 58 14.28 -6.42 29.85
C GLN A 58 15.10 -5.31 29.14
N GLY A 59 15.35 -5.47 27.84
CA GLY A 59 15.95 -4.41 27.00
C GLY A 59 15.10 -3.15 26.94
N PHE A 60 13.79 -3.30 26.77
CA PHE A 60 12.81 -2.20 26.77
C PHE A 60 12.82 -1.45 28.11
N LEU A 61 12.77 -2.17 29.23
CA LEU A 61 12.81 -1.58 30.57
C LEU A 61 14.12 -0.78 30.77
N LYS A 62 15.25 -1.35 30.41
CA LYS A 62 16.56 -0.69 30.52
C LYS A 62 16.63 0.59 29.68
N MET A 63 16.13 0.56 28.46
CA MET A 63 16.14 1.71 27.55
C MET A 63 15.24 2.86 28.07
N ASN A 64 14.16 2.53 28.74
CA ASN A 64 13.24 3.50 29.34
C ASN A 64 13.58 3.87 30.79
N HIS A 65 14.72 3.38 31.32
CA HIS A 65 15.14 3.61 32.71
C HIS A 65 14.07 3.21 33.74
N GLN A 66 13.36 2.09 33.49
CA GLN A 66 12.27 1.57 34.31
C GLN A 66 12.57 0.15 34.81
N THR A 67 11.88 -0.26 35.88
CA THR A 67 11.81 -1.66 36.32
C THR A 67 10.38 -2.20 36.11
N GLU A 68 10.23 -3.52 36.09
CA GLU A 68 8.91 -4.14 35.91
C GLU A 68 7.92 -3.75 37.00
N GLU A 69 8.39 -3.60 38.26
CA GLU A 69 7.56 -3.19 39.41
C GLU A 69 7.03 -1.74 39.29
N GLN A 70 7.67 -0.91 38.48
CA GLN A 70 7.21 0.44 38.20
C GLN A 70 6.12 0.51 37.16
N LEU A 71 5.90 -0.56 36.40
CA LEU A 71 4.84 -0.63 35.38
C LEU A 71 3.53 -1.09 36.02
N PRO A 72 2.39 -0.54 35.59
CA PRO A 72 1.08 -1.14 35.89
C PRO A 72 1.05 -2.60 35.40
N LYS A 73 0.55 -3.50 36.25
CA LYS A 73 0.54 -4.95 35.97
C LYS A 73 -0.16 -5.30 34.66
N GLU A 74 -1.15 -4.52 34.29
CA GLU A 74 -1.92 -4.69 33.06
C GLU A 74 -1.13 -4.33 31.80
N LEU A 75 -0.09 -3.47 31.90
CA LEU A 75 0.76 -3.07 30.77
C LEU A 75 1.85 -4.10 30.46
N VAL A 76 2.29 -4.89 31.42
CA VAL A 76 3.37 -5.88 31.20
C VAL A 76 3.00 -6.88 30.09
N PRO A 77 1.84 -7.56 30.14
CA PRO A 77 1.47 -8.47 29.05
C PRO A 77 1.24 -7.75 27.71
N LEU A 78 0.76 -6.51 27.73
CA LEU A 78 0.58 -5.72 26.52
C LEU A 78 1.93 -5.40 25.86
N ILE A 79 2.91 -4.92 26.64
CA ILE A 79 4.26 -4.62 26.13
C ILE A 79 4.93 -5.89 25.61
N LYS A 80 4.88 -6.99 26.38
CA LYS A 80 5.42 -8.29 25.93
C LYS A 80 4.73 -8.78 24.64
N GLY A 81 3.43 -8.59 24.52
CA GLY A 81 2.67 -8.85 23.29
C GLY A 81 3.19 -8.03 22.10
N MET A 82 3.40 -6.73 22.27
CA MET A 82 3.95 -5.86 21.21
C MET A 82 5.37 -6.25 20.80
N LEU A 83 6.19 -6.73 21.72
CA LEU A 83 7.56 -7.17 21.47
C LEU A 83 7.66 -8.58 20.86
N SER A 84 6.57 -9.35 20.89
CA SER A 84 6.58 -10.79 20.60
C SER A 84 6.71 -11.15 19.14
N GLN A 85 6.45 -10.22 18.21
CA GLN A 85 6.31 -10.50 16.77
C GLN A 85 5.21 -11.55 16.44
N LYS A 86 4.34 -11.85 17.39
CA LYS A 86 3.14 -12.67 17.16
C LYS A 86 2.18 -11.92 16.23
N PRO A 87 1.32 -12.63 15.49
CA PRO A 87 0.34 -11.99 14.63
C PRO A 87 -0.47 -10.91 15.34
N TYR A 88 -0.50 -9.72 14.75
CA TYR A 88 -1.36 -8.63 15.18
C TYR A 88 -2.58 -8.63 14.27
N ILE A 89 -3.74 -9.01 14.82
CA ILE A 89 -4.98 -9.05 14.07
C ILE A 89 -5.99 -8.06 14.63
N GLU A 90 -6.66 -7.32 13.74
CA GLU A 90 -7.56 -6.23 14.11
C GLU A 90 -8.60 -5.92 13.00
N GLY A 91 -9.26 -4.77 13.07
CA GLY A 91 -10.02 -4.18 11.98
C GLY A 91 -11.13 -5.06 11.45
N ALA A 92 -11.86 -5.75 12.34
CA ALA A 92 -12.93 -6.64 11.92
C ALA A 92 -14.04 -5.91 11.18
N TRP A 93 -14.36 -6.37 9.97
CA TRP A 93 -15.50 -5.97 9.16
C TRP A 93 -16.28 -7.21 8.76
N MET A 94 -17.62 -7.12 8.69
CA MET A 94 -18.44 -8.26 8.36
C MET A 94 -19.50 -7.91 7.34
N ASP A 95 -19.47 -8.61 6.22
CA ASP A 95 -20.52 -8.59 5.21
C ASP A 95 -21.34 -9.88 5.23
N LYS A 96 -22.55 -9.79 4.70
CA LYS A 96 -23.42 -10.95 4.52
C LYS A 96 -23.88 -11.03 3.06
N TRP A 97 -23.48 -12.11 2.37
CA TRP A 97 -23.90 -12.41 1.02
C TRP A 97 -24.40 -13.86 0.91
N ASP A 98 -25.51 -14.08 0.23
CA ASP A 98 -26.07 -15.40 -0.03
C ASP A 98 -26.23 -16.27 1.22
N GLY A 99 -26.57 -15.63 2.34
CA GLY A 99 -26.75 -16.29 3.64
C GLY A 99 -25.47 -16.59 4.41
N LYS A 100 -24.29 -16.35 3.82
CA LYS A 100 -22.98 -16.51 4.46
C LYS A 100 -22.46 -15.20 5.03
N TYR A 101 -21.69 -15.28 6.11
CA TYR A 101 -21.04 -14.16 6.77
C TYR A 101 -19.54 -14.19 6.44
N TYR A 102 -19.03 -13.08 5.93
CA TYR A 102 -17.63 -12.89 5.55
C TYR A 102 -16.98 -12.00 6.60
N LEU A 103 -16.26 -12.61 7.52
CA LEU A 103 -15.50 -11.89 8.54
C LEU A 103 -14.13 -11.51 7.98
N GLN A 104 -13.98 -10.25 7.61
CA GLN A 104 -12.73 -9.64 7.15
C GLN A 104 -11.94 -9.13 8.36
N TYR A 105 -10.60 -9.19 8.29
CA TYR A 105 -9.76 -8.72 9.38
C TYR A 105 -8.39 -8.31 8.87
N ALA A 106 -7.79 -7.33 9.51
CA ALA A 106 -6.48 -6.79 9.14
C ALA A 106 -5.32 -7.48 9.87
N CYS A 107 -4.20 -7.65 9.19
CA CYS A 107 -2.91 -8.15 9.72
C CYS A 107 -1.74 -7.76 8.77
N PRO A 108 -0.46 -7.86 9.17
CA PRO A 108 0.06 -7.98 10.53
C PRO A 108 0.27 -6.64 11.23
N GLY A 109 0.10 -5.52 10.53
CA GLY A 109 0.25 -4.19 11.09
C GLY A 109 0.53 -3.13 10.04
N ALA A 110 -0.04 -1.94 10.24
CA ALA A 110 -0.06 -0.84 9.28
C ALA A 110 1.32 -0.24 8.95
N GLN A 111 2.33 -0.51 9.77
CA GLN A 111 3.70 -0.05 9.55
C GLN A 111 4.45 -0.83 8.47
N TYR A 112 3.93 -2.00 8.05
CA TYR A 112 4.59 -2.87 7.08
C TYR A 112 3.98 -2.73 5.67
N ASN A 113 4.81 -2.95 4.64
CA ASN A 113 4.34 -2.97 3.25
C ASN A 113 3.31 -4.08 2.99
N VAL A 114 3.33 -5.11 3.78
CA VAL A 114 2.51 -6.32 3.71
C VAL A 114 1.20 -6.24 4.49
N TYR A 115 0.80 -5.07 4.96
CA TYR A 115 -0.49 -4.89 5.63
C TYR A 115 -1.63 -5.29 4.71
N ALA A 116 -2.51 -6.17 5.18
CA ALA A 116 -3.46 -6.91 4.37
C ALA A 116 -4.77 -7.16 5.11
N ASP A 117 -5.82 -7.54 4.37
CA ASP A 117 -7.03 -8.09 4.96
C ASP A 117 -7.19 -9.55 4.58
N GLY A 118 -7.34 -10.40 5.61
CA GLY A 118 -7.76 -11.78 5.48
C GLY A 118 -9.28 -11.91 5.60
N VAL A 119 -9.83 -13.08 5.24
CA VAL A 119 -11.26 -13.36 5.32
C VAL A 119 -11.56 -14.78 5.78
N TYR A 120 -12.53 -14.90 6.68
CA TYR A 120 -13.14 -16.14 7.11
C TYR A 120 -14.62 -16.14 6.75
N ILE A 121 -15.19 -17.33 6.50
CA ILE A 121 -16.59 -17.49 6.11
C ILE A 121 -17.30 -18.37 7.12
N GLY A 122 -18.52 -17.97 7.52
CA GLY A 122 -19.37 -18.72 8.46
C GLY A 122 -20.84 -18.67 8.09
N ASP A 123 -21.63 -19.51 8.75
CA ASP A 123 -23.10 -19.58 8.60
C ASP A 123 -23.85 -18.69 9.60
N SER A 124 -23.13 -18.14 10.56
CA SER A 124 -23.66 -17.28 11.62
C SER A 124 -22.72 -16.11 11.89
N PRO A 125 -23.24 -14.94 12.32
CA PRO A 125 -22.40 -13.77 12.63
C PRO A 125 -21.40 -13.99 13.79
N LEU A 126 -21.64 -14.99 14.62
CA LEU A 126 -20.73 -15.40 15.68
C LEU A 126 -19.97 -16.70 15.36
N GLY A 127 -20.05 -17.19 14.13
CA GLY A 127 -19.36 -18.39 13.66
C GLY A 127 -20.13 -19.70 13.91
N PRO A 128 -19.48 -20.87 13.84
CA PRO A 128 -18.03 -21.02 13.62
C PRO A 128 -17.59 -20.52 12.24
N PHE A 129 -16.35 -20.03 12.15
CA PHE A 129 -15.75 -19.51 10.93
C PHE A 129 -14.69 -20.45 10.36
N THR A 130 -14.67 -20.58 9.04
CA THR A 130 -13.66 -21.32 8.29
C THR A 130 -12.83 -20.36 7.45
N LEU A 131 -11.51 -20.52 7.44
CA LEU A 131 -10.60 -19.74 6.60
C LEU A 131 -10.98 -19.91 5.14
N ALA A 132 -11.21 -18.81 4.43
CA ALA A 132 -11.45 -18.86 2.99
C ALA A 132 -10.18 -19.29 2.24
N LYS A 133 -10.34 -19.88 1.05
CA LYS A 133 -9.18 -20.32 0.25
C LYS A 133 -8.39 -19.15 -0.30
N ASN A 134 -9.09 -18.07 -0.72
CA ASN A 134 -8.44 -16.86 -1.19
C ASN A 134 -8.05 -15.99 0.02
N ASN A 135 -6.83 -16.16 0.50
CA ASN A 135 -6.27 -15.37 1.60
C ASN A 135 -4.78 -15.03 1.39
N PRO A 136 -4.39 -13.78 1.77
CA PRO A 136 -5.25 -12.65 2.14
C PRO A 136 -6.03 -12.15 0.92
N PHE A 137 -7.30 -11.76 1.05
CA PHE A 137 -8.10 -11.34 -0.12
C PHE A 137 -7.77 -9.93 -0.60
N SER A 138 -7.29 -9.06 0.29
CA SER A 138 -6.78 -7.73 -0.02
C SER A 138 -5.30 -7.66 0.36
N TYR A 139 -4.41 -7.51 -0.64
CA TYR A 139 -2.97 -7.60 -0.45
C TYR A 139 -2.19 -6.85 -1.54
N LYS A 140 -1.55 -5.75 -1.16
CA LYS A 140 -0.72 -4.94 -2.07
C LYS A 140 0.65 -4.63 -1.45
N PRO A 141 1.58 -5.60 -1.48
CA PRO A 141 2.89 -5.44 -0.83
C PRO A 141 3.90 -4.65 -1.65
N GLY A 142 3.69 -4.51 -2.97
CA GLY A 142 4.61 -3.88 -3.91
C GLY A 142 4.00 -2.74 -4.71
N GLY A 143 4.79 -2.15 -5.60
CA GLY A 143 4.46 -0.92 -6.31
C GLY A 143 4.75 0.32 -5.48
N PHE A 144 4.31 1.48 -5.94
CA PHE A 144 4.59 2.77 -5.32
C PHE A 144 3.92 2.93 -3.94
N LEU A 145 2.63 2.57 -3.83
CA LEU A 145 1.83 2.71 -2.61
C LEU A 145 1.50 1.33 -2.03
N PRO A 146 2.32 0.79 -1.12
CA PRO A 146 2.07 -0.51 -0.52
C PRO A 146 1.12 -0.42 0.68
N GLY A 147 0.56 -1.59 1.02
CA GLY A 147 -0.39 -1.77 2.12
C GLY A 147 -1.83 -1.78 1.62
N ALA A 148 -2.67 -2.63 2.21
CA ALA A 148 -4.07 -2.81 1.81
C ALA A 148 -4.92 -3.40 2.94
N GLY A 149 -4.63 -3.06 4.19
CA GLY A 149 -5.29 -3.62 5.36
C GLY A 149 -6.22 -2.63 6.09
N HIS A 150 -6.99 -3.15 7.03
CA HIS A 150 -7.98 -2.47 7.88
C HIS A 150 -9.08 -1.83 7.03
N GLY A 151 -9.60 -2.63 6.14
CA GLY A 151 -10.54 -2.19 5.15
C GLY A 151 -11.99 -2.52 5.45
N SER A 152 -12.83 -2.12 4.51
CA SER A 152 -14.24 -2.49 4.44
C SER A 152 -14.66 -2.63 2.99
N THR A 153 -15.59 -3.53 2.73
CA THR A 153 -16.12 -3.76 1.39
C THR A 153 -17.50 -3.10 1.27
N MET A 154 -17.77 -2.49 0.13
CA MET A 154 -19.05 -1.86 -0.17
C MET A 154 -19.49 -2.17 -1.60
N GLU A 155 -20.79 -2.13 -1.85
CA GLU A 155 -21.37 -2.25 -3.18
C GLU A 155 -21.92 -0.90 -3.62
N ASP A 156 -21.60 -0.47 -4.85
CA ASP A 156 -22.13 0.74 -5.43
C ASP A 156 -23.51 0.51 -6.07
N THR A 157 -24.14 1.57 -6.56
CA THR A 157 -25.46 1.51 -7.19
C THR A 157 -25.49 0.75 -8.52
N ALA A 158 -24.34 0.53 -9.15
CA ALA A 158 -24.18 -0.26 -10.36
C ALA A 158 -23.90 -1.75 -10.06
N GLY A 159 -23.77 -2.12 -8.77
CA GLY A 159 -23.47 -3.46 -8.32
C GLY A 159 -21.99 -3.82 -8.38
N ASN A 160 -21.07 -2.85 -8.50
CA ASN A 160 -19.64 -3.09 -8.35
C ASN A 160 -19.30 -3.23 -6.86
N LEU A 161 -18.46 -4.20 -6.52
CA LEU A 161 -17.88 -4.27 -5.20
C LEU A 161 -16.58 -3.47 -5.18
N TRP A 162 -16.43 -2.68 -4.14
CA TRP A 162 -15.25 -1.89 -3.84
C TRP A 162 -14.72 -2.26 -2.46
N HIS A 163 -13.41 -2.36 -2.35
CA HIS A 163 -12.76 -2.51 -1.06
C HIS A 163 -11.93 -1.26 -0.76
N THR A 164 -12.19 -0.64 0.38
CA THR A 164 -11.37 0.47 0.89
C THR A 164 -10.40 -0.07 1.91
N SER A 165 -9.18 0.40 1.90
CA SER A 165 -8.19 0.02 2.89
C SER A 165 -7.13 1.09 3.07
N THR A 166 -6.25 0.94 4.05
CA THR A 166 -5.20 1.93 4.30
C THR A 166 -3.93 1.61 3.54
N MET A 167 -3.32 2.65 2.96
CA MET A 167 -2.02 2.58 2.31
C MET A 167 -0.98 3.37 3.10
N ARG A 168 0.26 2.93 3.06
CA ARG A 168 1.41 3.69 3.52
C ARG A 168 1.74 4.77 2.51
N ILE A 169 1.77 6.01 2.93
CA ILE A 169 2.00 7.14 2.02
C ILE A 169 2.99 8.16 2.57
N SER A 170 3.15 8.24 3.89
CA SER A 170 4.04 9.19 4.52
C SER A 170 5.46 8.67 4.67
N VAL A 171 6.40 9.58 4.58
CA VAL A 171 7.80 9.38 4.94
C VAL A 171 8.11 9.91 6.33
N ASN A 172 7.18 10.63 6.94
CA ASN A 172 7.37 11.32 8.20
C ASN A 172 7.26 10.39 9.40
N GLN A 173 6.25 9.53 9.41
CA GLN A 173 6.11 8.48 10.41
C GLN A 173 5.35 7.25 9.86
N GLN A 174 5.65 6.10 10.46
CA GLN A 174 5.20 4.80 9.95
C GLN A 174 3.67 4.56 10.02
N PHE A 175 2.94 5.32 10.83
CA PHE A 175 1.49 5.17 10.97
C PHE A 175 0.68 6.23 10.22
N GLU A 176 1.31 7.15 9.52
CA GLU A 176 0.59 8.03 8.63
C GLU A 176 0.13 7.26 7.38
N ARG A 177 -1.17 7.33 7.11
CA ARG A 177 -1.83 6.50 6.10
C ARG A 177 -2.85 7.29 5.31
N ARG A 178 -3.17 6.80 4.12
CA ARG A 178 -4.27 7.30 3.29
C ARG A 178 -5.20 6.16 2.93
N VAL A 179 -6.40 6.51 2.49
CA VAL A 179 -7.39 5.54 2.02
C VAL A 179 -7.08 5.14 0.58
N GLY A 180 -6.94 3.85 0.36
CA GLY A 180 -6.95 3.24 -0.96
C GLY A 180 -8.34 2.77 -1.34
N LEU A 181 -8.65 2.75 -2.63
CA LEU A 181 -9.87 2.22 -3.20
C LEU A 181 -9.51 1.17 -4.26
N TRP A 182 -10.04 -0.03 -4.10
CA TRP A 182 -9.73 -1.18 -4.94
C TRP A 182 -11.00 -1.77 -5.53
N GLN A 183 -10.92 -2.19 -6.79
CA GLN A 183 -11.98 -3.03 -7.36
C GLN A 183 -11.96 -4.39 -6.68
N ALA A 184 -13.13 -4.84 -6.23
CA ALA A 184 -13.32 -6.11 -5.57
C ALA A 184 -14.47 -6.90 -6.24
N GLY A 185 -14.63 -8.16 -5.86
CA GLY A 185 -15.71 -8.98 -6.34
C GLY A 185 -15.83 -10.27 -5.58
N ARG A 186 -16.88 -11.02 -5.92
CA ARG A 186 -17.03 -12.42 -5.55
C ARG A 186 -17.11 -13.24 -6.82
N ASP A 187 -16.36 -14.32 -6.87
CA ASP A 187 -16.42 -15.22 -8.02
C ASP A 187 -17.64 -16.15 -7.97
N ALA A 188 -17.75 -17.06 -8.95
CA ALA A 188 -18.87 -17.99 -9.05
C ALA A 188 -18.96 -18.97 -7.87
N ASP A 189 -17.86 -19.21 -7.17
CA ASP A 189 -17.80 -20.06 -5.98
C ASP A 189 -18.07 -19.27 -4.69
N GLY A 190 -18.31 -17.95 -4.80
CA GLY A 190 -18.52 -17.04 -3.68
C GLY A 190 -17.23 -16.60 -2.98
N GLU A 191 -16.08 -16.82 -3.57
CA GLU A 191 -14.81 -16.36 -3.00
C GLU A 191 -14.64 -14.85 -3.20
N LEU A 192 -14.39 -14.14 -2.11
CA LEU A 192 -14.09 -12.71 -2.13
C LEU A 192 -12.67 -12.49 -2.67
N PHE A 193 -12.52 -11.53 -3.59
CA PHE A 193 -11.23 -11.12 -4.13
C PHE A 193 -11.13 -9.60 -4.25
N CYS A 194 -9.90 -9.10 -4.36
CA CYS A 194 -9.59 -7.70 -4.60
C CYS A 194 -8.52 -7.60 -5.69
N ASN A 195 -8.76 -6.82 -6.75
CA ASN A 195 -7.76 -6.59 -7.78
C ASN A 195 -6.84 -5.44 -7.38
N GLN A 196 -5.60 -5.75 -7.06
CA GLN A 196 -4.58 -4.80 -6.67
C GLN A 196 -3.32 -4.84 -7.57
N ARG A 197 -3.41 -5.52 -8.73
CA ARG A 197 -2.28 -5.72 -9.66
C ARG A 197 -1.61 -4.42 -10.07
N TYR A 198 -2.42 -3.41 -10.40
CA TYR A 198 -1.98 -2.06 -10.78
C TYR A 198 -2.74 -1.01 -9.94
N GLY A 199 -3.04 -1.33 -8.70
CA GLY A 199 -3.97 -0.57 -7.88
C GLY A 199 -3.49 0.85 -7.46
N ASP A 200 -2.24 1.19 -7.70
CA ASP A 200 -1.67 2.53 -7.53
C ASP A 200 -1.44 3.27 -8.86
N TRP A 201 -1.98 2.73 -9.95
CA TRP A 201 -2.03 3.39 -11.26
C TRP A 201 -3.40 4.04 -11.46
N PRO A 202 -3.52 5.05 -12.35
CA PRO A 202 -4.80 5.66 -12.62
C PRO A 202 -5.85 4.64 -13.06
N MET A 203 -7.01 4.66 -12.44
CA MET A 203 -8.16 3.86 -12.82
C MET A 203 -9.36 4.77 -13.05
N GLU A 204 -10.24 4.35 -13.96
CA GLU A 204 -11.50 5.03 -14.20
C GLU A 204 -12.58 4.44 -13.30
N VAL A 205 -13.32 5.30 -12.61
CA VAL A 205 -14.50 4.93 -11.84
C VAL A 205 -15.71 5.45 -12.59
N THR A 206 -16.49 4.53 -13.17
CA THR A 206 -17.73 4.87 -13.90
C THR A 206 -18.94 4.61 -13.02
N GLY A 207 -20.08 5.18 -13.40
CA GLY A 207 -21.38 4.86 -12.78
C GLY A 207 -22.01 3.56 -13.32
N GLU A 208 -21.26 2.74 -14.06
CA GLU A 208 -21.72 1.51 -14.71
C GLU A 208 -21.03 0.28 -14.12
N LYS A 209 -21.54 -0.91 -14.45
CA LYS A 209 -20.91 -2.17 -14.07
C LYS A 209 -19.57 -2.30 -14.79
N GLN A 210 -18.49 -2.51 -14.02
CA GLN A 210 -17.12 -2.64 -14.52
C GLN A 210 -16.61 -4.08 -14.36
N ASP A 211 -15.69 -4.48 -15.22
CA ASP A 211 -14.89 -5.69 -15.02
C ASP A 211 -13.79 -5.39 -14.00
N PRO A 212 -13.79 -6.01 -12.82
CA PRO A 212 -12.77 -5.76 -11.81
C PRO A 212 -11.37 -6.18 -12.26
N TRP A 213 -11.23 -6.95 -13.34
CA TRP A 213 -9.94 -7.43 -13.86
C TRP A 213 -9.45 -6.66 -15.09
N GLU A 214 -10.13 -5.57 -15.47
CA GLU A 214 -9.69 -4.71 -16.58
C GLU A 214 -8.27 -4.20 -16.32
N ASN A 215 -7.41 -4.29 -17.35
CA ASN A 215 -6.07 -3.76 -17.29
C ASN A 215 -6.07 -2.23 -17.36
N PRO A 216 -5.05 -1.55 -16.79
CA PRO A 216 -4.93 -0.10 -16.88
C PRO A 216 -4.93 0.38 -18.34
N LYS A 217 -5.58 1.51 -18.60
CA LYS A 217 -5.60 2.16 -19.93
C LYS A 217 -4.31 2.94 -20.21
N TRP A 218 -3.63 3.38 -19.15
CA TRP A 218 -2.40 4.17 -19.20
C TRP A 218 -1.30 3.48 -18.40
N TYR A 219 -0.09 3.52 -18.95
CA TYR A 219 1.07 2.82 -18.41
C TYR A 219 2.04 3.81 -17.77
N LEU A 220 2.84 3.35 -16.83
CA LEU A 220 3.88 4.14 -16.18
C LEU A 220 4.97 4.50 -17.20
N LEU A 221 5.30 5.78 -17.31
CA LEU A 221 6.32 6.31 -18.23
C LEU A 221 7.57 6.81 -17.49
N SER A 222 7.44 7.07 -16.19
CA SER A 222 8.44 7.82 -15.41
C SER A 222 9.50 6.96 -14.73
N TYR A 223 9.29 5.64 -14.56
CA TYR A 223 10.21 4.80 -13.78
C TYR A 223 11.63 4.83 -14.32
N GLY A 224 12.59 5.16 -13.43
CA GLY A 224 14.02 5.18 -13.75
C GLY A 224 14.44 6.22 -14.79
N LYS A 225 13.58 7.19 -15.12
CA LYS A 225 13.91 8.26 -16.09
C LYS A 225 14.82 9.31 -15.45
N GLN A 226 15.50 10.06 -16.29
CA GLN A 226 16.43 11.10 -15.85
C GLN A 226 15.67 12.23 -15.14
N MET A 227 16.09 12.53 -13.91
CA MET A 227 15.54 13.59 -13.11
C MET A 227 16.55 14.71 -12.89
N THR A 228 16.07 15.95 -12.88
CA THR A 228 16.83 17.14 -12.49
C THR A 228 16.00 18.00 -11.53
N ALA A 229 16.65 18.81 -10.73
CA ALA A 229 16.00 19.71 -9.80
C ALA A 229 16.77 21.03 -9.66
N SER A 230 16.11 22.06 -9.15
CA SER A 230 16.74 23.35 -8.80
C SER A 230 17.87 23.20 -7.78
N SER A 231 17.63 22.33 -6.79
CA SER A 231 18.58 22.02 -5.72
C SER A 231 18.24 20.67 -5.09
N CYS A 232 19.13 20.10 -4.28
CA CYS A 232 18.82 18.97 -3.44
C CYS A 232 19.72 18.92 -2.20
N GLU A 233 19.21 18.34 -1.11
CA GLU A 233 20.01 17.95 0.03
C GLU A 233 20.86 16.70 -0.28
N GLU A 234 21.98 16.54 0.41
CA GLU A 234 22.83 15.36 0.29
C GLU A 234 22.04 14.08 0.61
N GLY A 235 22.11 13.09 -0.28
CA GLY A 235 21.38 11.83 -0.17
C GLY A 235 19.87 11.92 -0.46
N LYS A 236 19.38 13.07 -0.91
CA LYS A 236 17.96 13.32 -1.25
C LYS A 236 17.83 13.82 -2.70
N GLY A 237 18.49 13.12 -3.61
CA GLY A 237 18.52 13.49 -5.04
C GLY A 237 17.18 13.34 -5.75
N PRO A 238 17.03 14.02 -6.92
CA PRO A 238 15.79 14.05 -7.67
C PRO A 238 15.33 12.68 -8.21
N GLU A 239 16.26 11.76 -8.45
CA GLU A 239 15.99 10.39 -8.93
C GLU A 239 15.03 9.61 -8.02
N LYS A 240 14.96 9.97 -6.75
CA LYS A 240 14.09 9.35 -5.74
C LYS A 240 12.60 9.65 -5.96
N ALA A 241 12.27 10.61 -6.81
CA ALA A 241 10.88 10.89 -7.15
C ALA A 241 10.37 10.06 -8.36
N ALA A 242 11.23 9.18 -8.92
CA ALA A 242 10.88 8.31 -10.05
C ALA A 242 11.37 6.85 -9.85
N ASP A 243 11.61 6.43 -8.62
CA ASP A 243 12.07 5.07 -8.27
C ASP A 243 10.96 4.12 -7.83
N GLU A 244 9.70 4.57 -7.90
CA GLU A 244 8.50 3.81 -7.49
C GLU A 244 8.53 3.33 -6.03
N ASN A 245 9.11 4.14 -5.15
CA ASN A 245 9.14 3.89 -3.71
C ASN A 245 8.67 5.12 -2.93
N VAL A 246 7.48 5.07 -2.36
CA VAL A 246 6.91 6.19 -1.59
C VAL A 246 7.73 6.59 -0.35
N GLN A 247 8.64 5.72 0.10
CA GLN A 247 9.49 5.96 1.27
C GLN A 247 10.86 6.55 0.93
N THR A 248 11.12 6.81 -0.34
CA THR A 248 12.24 7.61 -0.82
C THR A 248 11.71 8.92 -1.37
N TRP A 249 12.48 9.98 -1.31
CA TRP A 249 12.03 11.28 -1.77
C TRP A 249 13.19 12.20 -2.13
N TRP A 250 12.95 13.05 -3.13
CA TRP A 250 13.73 14.24 -3.35
C TRP A 250 13.40 15.27 -2.26
N ARG A 251 14.42 15.96 -1.76
CA ARG A 251 14.25 17.11 -0.87
C ARG A 251 15.08 18.27 -1.36
N ALA A 252 14.46 19.43 -1.54
CA ALA A 252 15.15 20.65 -1.95
C ALA A 252 16.17 21.11 -0.88
N ALA A 253 17.19 21.82 -1.28
CA ALA A 253 18.18 22.39 -0.34
C ALA A 253 17.63 23.60 0.40
N SER A 254 16.60 24.29 -0.11
CA SER A 254 15.99 25.47 0.51
C SER A 254 14.46 25.37 0.62
N GLU A 255 13.91 26.19 1.53
CA GLU A 255 12.48 26.39 1.69
C GLU A 255 11.91 27.52 0.81
N LYS A 256 12.73 28.14 -0.01
CA LYS A 256 12.31 29.32 -0.81
C LYS A 256 11.34 28.91 -1.91
N PRO A 257 10.33 29.74 -2.21
CA PRO A 257 9.48 29.56 -3.38
C PRO A 257 10.29 29.47 -4.68
N GLY A 258 9.82 28.64 -5.61
CA GLY A 258 10.46 28.45 -6.91
C GLY A 258 11.44 27.31 -6.99
N GLU A 259 11.55 26.47 -5.97
CA GLU A 259 12.18 25.14 -6.11
C GLU A 259 11.38 24.32 -7.11
N TRP A 260 12.08 23.55 -7.95
CA TRP A 260 11.45 22.76 -9.01
C TRP A 260 12.09 21.39 -9.18
N LEU A 261 11.29 20.46 -9.70
CA LEU A 261 11.67 19.12 -10.06
C LEU A 261 11.23 18.84 -11.50
N GLN A 262 12.11 18.23 -12.32
CA GLN A 262 11.83 17.94 -13.72
C GLN A 262 12.27 16.52 -14.09
N ILE A 263 11.43 15.84 -14.88
CA ILE A 263 11.73 14.56 -15.49
C ILE A 263 11.88 14.69 -17.00
N ASP A 264 12.91 14.05 -17.59
CA ASP A 264 13.05 13.80 -19.02
C ASP A 264 12.63 12.35 -19.31
N LEU A 265 11.51 12.16 -19.97
CA LEU A 265 11.02 10.84 -20.37
C LEU A 265 11.88 10.18 -21.46
N GLY A 266 12.85 10.92 -22.04
CA GLY A 266 13.78 10.44 -23.05
C GLY A 266 13.28 10.57 -24.49
N LYS A 267 11.99 10.60 -24.72
CA LYS A 267 11.31 10.86 -25.99
C LYS A 267 9.93 11.45 -25.74
N ASN A 268 9.26 11.92 -26.79
CA ASN A 268 7.87 12.33 -26.69
C ASN A 268 6.97 11.10 -26.48
N TYR A 269 6.02 11.24 -25.55
CA TYR A 269 4.97 10.27 -25.26
C TYR A 269 3.59 10.92 -25.31
N ASP A 270 2.55 10.13 -25.55
CA ASP A 270 1.16 10.53 -25.32
C ASP A 270 0.87 10.48 -23.81
N VAL A 271 1.18 11.59 -23.11
CA VAL A 271 0.98 11.69 -21.66
C VAL A 271 -0.49 11.93 -21.35
N ARG A 272 -1.04 11.15 -20.43
CA ARG A 272 -2.46 11.13 -20.04
C ARG A 272 -2.72 11.56 -18.62
N ALA A 273 -1.78 11.28 -17.71
CA ALA A 273 -1.89 11.73 -16.33
C ALA A 273 -0.52 11.95 -15.70
N VAL A 274 -0.50 12.84 -14.70
CA VAL A 274 0.66 13.05 -13.82
C VAL A 274 0.17 12.99 -12.39
N GLN A 275 0.72 12.06 -11.61
CA GLN A 275 0.51 11.98 -10.18
C GLN A 275 1.66 12.65 -9.46
N ILE A 276 1.31 13.55 -8.54
CA ILE A 276 2.26 14.26 -7.68
C ILE A 276 2.03 13.75 -6.25
N ASN A 277 3.10 13.28 -5.61
CA ASN A 277 3.07 12.84 -4.23
C ASN A 277 4.09 13.62 -3.41
N PHE A 278 3.61 14.64 -2.69
CA PHE A 278 4.43 15.37 -1.74
C PHE A 278 4.71 14.47 -0.54
N ALA A 279 5.88 14.65 0.05
CA ALA A 279 6.28 13.99 1.28
C ALA A 279 6.60 15.05 2.33
N ASP A 280 6.47 14.67 3.59
CA ASP A 280 6.87 15.50 4.72
C ASP A 280 8.16 14.93 5.33
N ASP A 281 9.21 15.74 5.42
CA ASP A 281 10.47 15.32 6.03
C ASP A 281 10.99 16.39 6.98
N LYS A 282 11.23 15.99 8.24
CA LYS A 282 11.74 16.87 9.31
C LYS A 282 10.81 18.06 9.60
N ILE A 283 9.50 17.80 9.61
CA ILE A 283 8.52 18.80 10.04
C ILE A 283 8.62 18.94 11.56
N ASP A 284 8.67 20.17 12.03
CA ASP A 284 8.55 20.53 13.45
C ASP A 284 7.25 21.28 13.66
N ILE A 285 6.20 20.52 13.98
CA ILE A 285 4.86 21.07 14.19
C ILE A 285 4.60 21.13 15.70
N PRO A 286 4.27 22.31 16.26
CA PRO A 286 3.87 22.41 17.65
C PRO A 286 2.55 21.67 17.87
N VAL A 287 2.57 20.63 18.68
CA VAL A 287 1.37 19.86 19.04
C VAL A 287 0.62 20.57 20.16
N PRO A 288 -0.71 20.75 20.08
CA PRO A 288 -1.51 21.29 21.17
C PRO A 288 -1.41 20.41 22.43
N GLY A 289 -1.22 21.05 23.59
CA GLY A 289 -1.11 20.36 24.87
C GLY A 289 0.33 19.99 25.24
N GLU A 290 0.49 19.25 26.34
CA GLU A 290 1.80 18.87 26.90
C GLU A 290 2.36 17.55 26.36
N ILE A 291 1.92 17.08 25.20
CA ILE A 291 2.41 15.81 24.62
C ILE A 291 3.82 16.03 24.10
N LYS A 292 4.79 15.74 24.94
CA LYS A 292 6.20 15.72 24.56
C LYS A 292 6.52 14.34 24.01
N GLY A 293 6.48 14.20 22.69
CA GLY A 293 6.97 12.99 22.00
C GLY A 293 8.41 13.17 21.52
N THR A 294 9.16 12.09 21.48
CA THR A 294 10.49 12.02 20.86
C THR A 294 10.41 11.69 19.37
N GLN A 295 9.19 11.55 18.84
CA GLN A 295 8.96 11.21 17.43
C GLN A 295 8.72 12.48 16.62
N THR A 296 9.19 12.46 15.37
CA THR A 296 8.81 13.44 14.35
C THR A 296 7.29 13.54 14.29
N GLN A 297 6.75 14.74 14.40
CA GLN A 297 5.30 14.92 14.45
C GLN A 297 4.72 14.80 13.03
N PRO A 298 3.70 13.95 12.83
CA PRO A 298 2.94 13.96 11.60
C PRO A 298 2.08 15.21 11.52
N ARG A 299 1.54 15.46 10.35
CA ARG A 299 0.43 16.42 10.21
C ARG A 299 -0.73 15.97 11.10
N TYR A 300 -1.38 16.91 11.75
CA TYR A 300 -2.58 16.67 12.57
C TYR A 300 -3.68 17.66 12.18
N ILE A 301 -4.89 17.40 12.64
CA ILE A 301 -6.03 18.32 12.44
C ILE A 301 -5.84 19.51 13.35
N GLU A 302 -5.76 20.70 12.78
CA GLU A 302 -5.60 21.98 13.47
C GLU A 302 -6.58 23.03 12.92
N GLU A 303 -6.72 24.17 13.63
CA GLU A 303 -7.61 25.24 13.22
C GLU A 303 -7.03 26.14 12.12
N GLN A 304 -5.72 26.08 11.90
CA GLN A 304 -5.06 26.88 10.86
C GLN A 304 -5.21 26.23 9.50
N ASP A 305 -5.70 26.98 8.53
CA ASP A 305 -5.72 26.56 7.12
C ASP A 305 -4.30 26.57 6.54
N HIS A 306 -3.97 25.51 5.81
CA HIS A 306 -2.74 25.40 5.05
C HIS A 306 -3.04 25.30 3.57
N VAL A 307 -2.05 25.64 2.76
CA VAL A 307 -2.15 25.55 1.30
C VAL A 307 -0.92 24.86 0.72
N THR A 308 -1.15 24.15 -0.39
CA THR A 308 -0.08 23.59 -1.24
C THR A 308 -0.25 24.18 -2.63
N ARG A 309 0.71 25.01 -3.09
CA ARG A 309 0.66 25.73 -4.37
C ARG A 309 1.80 25.35 -5.28
N TRP A 310 1.46 25.05 -6.50
CA TRP A 310 2.42 24.63 -7.53
C TRP A 310 1.89 24.88 -8.93
N ILE A 311 2.80 24.79 -9.91
CA ILE A 311 2.47 24.79 -11.35
C ILE A 311 3.14 23.58 -11.97
N LEU A 312 2.36 22.78 -12.71
CA LEU A 312 2.85 21.67 -13.51
C LEU A 312 2.94 22.11 -14.97
N GLU A 313 4.08 21.87 -15.59
CA GLU A 313 4.37 22.24 -16.96
C GLU A 313 4.85 21.03 -17.77
N GLY A 314 4.59 21.06 -19.08
CA GLY A 314 5.07 20.06 -20.04
C GLY A 314 5.81 20.72 -21.21
N SER A 315 6.75 19.98 -21.80
CA SER A 315 7.51 20.44 -22.97
C SER A 315 7.90 19.27 -23.88
N VAL A 316 8.02 19.54 -25.18
CA VAL A 316 8.54 18.58 -26.17
C VAL A 316 10.05 18.72 -26.38
N ASP A 317 10.62 19.91 -26.13
CA ASP A 317 12.00 20.27 -26.43
C ASP A 317 12.85 20.61 -25.20
N GLY A 318 12.23 20.83 -24.04
CA GLY A 318 12.88 21.22 -22.79
C GLY A 318 13.19 22.70 -22.66
N GLU A 319 12.82 23.50 -23.65
CA GLU A 319 13.02 24.97 -23.71
C GLU A 319 11.70 25.74 -23.62
N HIS A 320 10.67 25.24 -24.31
CA HIS A 320 9.35 25.87 -24.38
C HIS A 320 8.37 25.02 -23.56
N PHE A 321 7.96 25.52 -22.41
CA PHE A 321 7.03 24.87 -21.50
C PHE A 321 5.62 25.44 -21.62
N GLU A 322 4.62 24.58 -21.68
CA GLU A 322 3.21 24.92 -21.52
C GLU A 322 2.68 24.49 -20.17
N VAL A 323 1.78 25.26 -19.58
CA VAL A 323 1.12 24.91 -18.32
C VAL A 323 0.15 23.76 -18.57
N LEU A 324 0.30 22.70 -17.81
CA LEU A 324 -0.61 21.54 -17.79
C LEU A 324 -1.66 21.72 -16.70
N GLU A 325 -1.26 22.22 -15.53
CA GLU A 325 -2.14 22.53 -14.40
C GLU A 325 -1.55 23.69 -13.60
N ASP A 326 -2.39 24.62 -13.19
CA ASP A 326 -2.02 25.78 -12.40
C ASP A 326 -2.77 25.80 -11.05
N LYS A 327 -2.08 25.45 -10.00
CA LYS A 327 -2.55 25.50 -8.60
C LYS A 327 -1.93 26.68 -7.83
N SER A 328 -1.45 27.71 -8.52
CA SER A 328 -0.83 28.89 -7.87
C SER A 328 -1.79 29.69 -6.98
N GLN A 329 -3.09 29.52 -7.19
CA GLN A 329 -4.15 30.18 -6.41
C GLN A 329 -4.95 29.17 -5.55
N ALA A 330 -4.41 27.96 -5.29
CA ALA A 330 -5.08 26.98 -4.46
C ALA A 330 -5.30 27.52 -3.04
N GLU A 331 -6.45 27.23 -2.46
CA GLU A 331 -6.86 27.63 -1.11
C GLU A 331 -6.89 26.44 -0.14
N THR A 332 -6.41 25.27 -0.59
CA THR A 332 -6.42 24.01 0.17
C THR A 332 -5.06 23.35 0.17
N ASP A 333 -4.80 22.55 1.18
CA ASP A 333 -3.62 21.68 1.26
C ASP A 333 -3.91 20.33 0.60
N LEU A 334 -3.43 20.17 -0.64
CA LEU A 334 -3.54 18.93 -1.40
C LEU A 334 -2.14 18.38 -1.68
N PRO A 335 -1.58 17.59 -0.74
CA PRO A 335 -0.22 17.06 -0.87
C PRO A 335 -0.12 15.87 -1.85
N HIS A 336 -1.25 15.39 -2.36
CA HIS A 336 -1.31 14.30 -3.34
C HIS A 336 -2.35 14.67 -4.39
N ASP A 337 -1.93 14.75 -5.64
CA ASP A 337 -2.82 15.16 -6.72
C ASP A 337 -2.61 14.29 -7.97
N LEU A 338 -3.66 14.14 -8.76
CA LEU A 338 -3.65 13.46 -10.05
C LEU A 338 -4.19 14.42 -11.12
N VAL A 339 -3.28 14.95 -11.93
CA VAL A 339 -3.64 15.78 -13.08
C VAL A 339 -3.94 14.89 -14.26
N VAL A 340 -5.17 14.96 -14.79
CA VAL A 340 -5.64 14.12 -15.89
C VAL A 340 -5.77 14.93 -17.17
N MET A 341 -5.21 14.42 -18.25
CA MET A 341 -5.28 14.95 -19.61
C MET A 341 -5.94 13.91 -20.51
N GLU A 342 -7.28 13.83 -20.50
CA GLU A 342 -8.03 12.79 -21.22
C GLU A 342 -7.73 12.71 -22.70
N ALA A 343 -7.59 13.85 -23.36
CA ALA A 343 -7.24 13.93 -24.78
C ALA A 343 -5.79 13.52 -25.08
N GLY A 344 -4.95 13.44 -24.04
CA GLY A 344 -3.51 13.26 -24.17
C GLY A 344 -2.75 14.46 -24.70
N LYS A 345 -1.49 14.54 -24.37
CA LYS A 345 -0.55 15.55 -24.87
C LYS A 345 0.79 14.92 -25.21
N GLN A 346 1.39 15.35 -26.32
CA GLN A 346 2.75 14.96 -26.68
C GLN A 346 3.74 15.72 -25.79
N ILE A 347 4.39 15.01 -24.88
CA ILE A 347 5.29 15.57 -23.87
C ILE A 347 6.52 14.68 -23.73
N ARG A 348 7.69 15.30 -23.61
CA ARG A 348 8.94 14.65 -23.21
C ARG A 348 9.39 15.08 -21.82
N TYR A 349 9.25 16.36 -21.49
CA TYR A 349 9.68 16.91 -20.21
C TYR A 349 8.45 17.29 -19.38
N VAL A 350 8.41 16.85 -18.13
CA VAL A 350 7.41 17.29 -17.16
C VAL A 350 8.13 17.99 -16.02
N LYS A 351 7.70 19.21 -15.67
CA LYS A 351 8.31 20.04 -14.65
C LYS A 351 7.29 20.49 -13.63
N LEU A 352 7.59 20.28 -12.37
CA LEU A 352 6.82 20.75 -11.23
C LEU A 352 7.53 21.93 -10.58
N ASN A 353 6.92 23.10 -10.60
CA ASN A 353 7.39 24.30 -9.91
C ASN A 353 6.61 24.44 -8.61
N ILE A 354 7.29 24.48 -7.46
CA ILE A 354 6.68 24.54 -6.14
C ILE A 354 6.72 25.97 -5.62
N LEU A 355 5.56 26.51 -5.29
CA LEU A 355 5.38 27.92 -4.90
C LEU A 355 5.21 28.07 -3.39
N GLU A 356 4.41 27.20 -2.76
CA GLU A 356 4.11 27.23 -1.36
C GLU A 356 3.73 25.85 -0.84
N ILE A 357 4.21 25.48 0.33
CA ILE A 357 3.86 24.25 1.04
C ILE A 357 3.70 24.55 2.53
N PRO A 358 2.92 23.74 3.26
CA PRO A 358 2.68 23.95 4.67
C PRO A 358 3.97 23.93 5.52
N TYR A 359 3.90 24.59 6.68
CA TYR A 359 4.89 24.51 7.77
C TYR A 359 6.30 25.02 7.43
N ASP A 360 6.43 25.93 6.47
CA ASP A 360 7.72 26.50 6.04
C ASP A 360 8.81 25.42 5.82
N GLN A 361 8.41 24.24 5.39
CA GLN A 361 9.32 23.13 5.17
C GLN A 361 10.02 23.23 3.80
N LYS A 362 11.13 22.51 3.65
CA LYS A 362 11.74 22.32 2.34
C LYS A 362 10.88 21.38 1.48
N PRO A 363 10.67 21.70 0.19
CA PRO A 363 9.92 20.82 -0.69
C PRO A 363 10.48 19.40 -0.71
N CYS A 364 9.57 18.43 -0.55
CA CYS A 364 9.84 17.01 -0.61
C CYS A 364 8.86 16.34 -1.58
N ILE A 365 9.36 15.59 -2.55
CA ILE A 365 8.55 14.84 -3.51
C ILE A 365 8.99 13.38 -3.48
N SER A 366 8.09 12.46 -3.10
CA SER A 366 8.31 11.02 -3.16
C SER A 366 7.86 10.41 -4.49
N GLY A 367 7.00 11.10 -5.25
CA GLY A 367 6.57 10.63 -6.55
C GLY A 367 6.21 11.77 -7.49
N LEU A 368 6.89 11.85 -8.64
CA LEU A 368 6.44 12.57 -9.83
C LEU A 368 6.22 11.51 -10.91
N ARG A 369 5.04 10.91 -10.87
CA ARG A 369 4.69 9.75 -11.67
C ARG A 369 3.93 10.19 -12.92
N VAL A 370 4.42 9.79 -14.09
CA VAL A 370 3.83 10.16 -15.39
C VAL A 370 3.23 8.90 -16.01
N PHE A 371 1.99 8.99 -16.44
CA PHE A 371 1.25 7.91 -17.08
C PHE A 371 0.79 8.30 -18.48
N GLY A 372 0.76 7.31 -19.37
CA GLY A 372 0.33 7.54 -20.73
C GLY A 372 0.49 6.30 -21.61
N ILE A 373 0.68 6.52 -22.89
CA ILE A 373 0.75 5.47 -23.89
C ILE A 373 2.10 5.58 -24.61
N GLY A 374 2.89 4.50 -24.53
CA GLY A 374 4.15 4.38 -25.23
C GLY A 374 3.96 3.85 -26.65
N GLU A 375 4.84 4.27 -27.54
CA GLU A 375 4.96 3.70 -28.89
C GLU A 375 6.07 2.65 -28.91
N GLY A 376 5.76 1.43 -29.37
CA GLY A 376 6.70 0.32 -29.44
C GLY A 376 6.06 -1.02 -29.15
N ALA A 377 6.89 -2.01 -28.88
CA ALA A 377 6.45 -3.35 -28.55
C ALA A 377 6.21 -3.50 -27.03
N LYS A 378 5.19 -4.28 -26.68
CA LYS A 378 5.04 -4.82 -25.31
C LYS A 378 6.23 -5.72 -24.97
N PRO A 379 6.51 -5.99 -23.70
CA PRO A 379 7.54 -6.97 -23.30
C PRO A 379 7.25 -8.35 -23.89
N GLU A 380 8.30 -9.12 -24.09
CA GLU A 380 8.13 -10.55 -24.40
C GLU A 380 7.52 -11.29 -23.18
N VAL A 381 6.96 -12.49 -23.43
CA VAL A 381 6.45 -13.36 -22.38
C VAL A 381 7.57 -13.69 -21.40
N PRO A 382 7.44 -13.39 -20.10
CA PRO A 382 8.53 -13.61 -19.16
C PRO A 382 8.75 -15.10 -18.86
N GLU A 383 10.01 -15.50 -18.85
CA GLU A 383 10.44 -16.79 -18.32
C GLU A 383 10.72 -16.63 -16.82
N PHE A 384 10.20 -17.53 -16.00
CA PHE A 384 10.42 -17.47 -14.56
C PHE A 384 10.49 -18.87 -13.94
N GLU A 385 11.07 -18.94 -12.76
CA GLU A 385 11.03 -20.08 -11.87
C GLU A 385 10.40 -19.66 -10.54
N ALA A 386 9.52 -20.50 -9.98
CA ALA A 386 8.94 -20.32 -8.67
C ALA A 386 9.18 -21.61 -7.86
N VAL A 387 9.72 -21.45 -6.65
CA VAL A 387 10.07 -22.57 -5.77
C VAL A 387 9.49 -22.30 -4.38
N ARG A 388 8.72 -23.27 -3.86
CA ARG A 388 8.20 -23.20 -2.50
C ARG A 388 9.33 -23.38 -1.49
N GLU A 389 9.43 -22.49 -0.51
CA GLU A 389 10.40 -22.55 0.57
C GLU A 389 9.67 -22.74 1.92
N GLY A 390 9.67 -23.96 2.43
CA GLY A 390 8.90 -24.27 3.64
C GLY A 390 7.39 -24.23 3.43
N ASP A 391 6.64 -23.90 4.52
CA ASP A 391 5.19 -24.02 4.53
C ASP A 391 4.47 -22.81 3.92
N VAL A 392 5.06 -21.61 4.08
CA VAL A 392 4.35 -20.33 3.84
C VAL A 392 5.11 -19.33 2.97
N ASP A 393 6.25 -19.72 2.41
CA ASP A 393 7.08 -18.88 1.54
C ASP A 393 7.22 -19.48 0.15
N MET A 394 7.47 -18.63 -0.85
CA MET A 394 8.01 -19.00 -2.15
C MET A 394 9.06 -17.99 -2.62
N ASN A 395 10.04 -18.47 -3.37
CA ASN A 395 11.00 -17.63 -4.09
C ASN A 395 10.66 -17.64 -5.57
N VAL A 396 10.62 -16.45 -6.18
CA VAL A 396 10.39 -16.27 -7.61
C VAL A 396 11.63 -15.62 -8.21
N SER A 397 12.15 -16.22 -9.27
CA SER A 397 13.26 -15.71 -10.07
C SER A 397 12.79 -15.54 -11.51
N ILE A 398 13.01 -14.34 -12.08
CA ILE A 398 12.54 -13.95 -13.40
C ILE A 398 13.76 -13.73 -14.28
N LYS A 399 13.76 -14.29 -15.47
CA LYS A 399 14.80 -14.02 -16.46
C LYS A 399 14.55 -12.65 -17.07
N GLU A 400 15.54 -11.78 -17.00
CA GLU A 400 15.46 -10.45 -17.59
C GLU A 400 15.14 -10.53 -19.10
N ASN A 401 14.15 -9.73 -19.51
CA ASN A 401 13.67 -9.67 -20.90
C ASN A 401 13.48 -8.23 -21.39
N GLY A 402 14.07 -7.24 -20.69
CA GLY A 402 13.96 -5.81 -21.03
C GLY A 402 12.62 -5.18 -20.62
N ALA A 403 11.79 -5.86 -19.82
CA ALA A 403 10.60 -5.27 -19.24
C ALA A 403 10.98 -4.17 -18.22
N MET A 404 10.10 -3.20 -18.01
CA MET A 404 10.23 -2.18 -16.98
C MET A 404 10.05 -2.79 -15.59
N GLY A 405 9.11 -3.72 -15.46
CA GLY A 405 8.81 -4.40 -14.22
C GLY A 405 7.91 -5.60 -14.45
N TYR A 406 7.56 -6.27 -13.35
CA TYR A 406 6.79 -7.50 -13.35
C TYR A 406 5.72 -7.47 -12.27
N ASN A 407 4.60 -8.15 -12.54
CA ASN A 407 3.63 -8.56 -11.53
C ASN A 407 3.73 -10.07 -11.32
N ILE A 408 4.09 -10.49 -10.12
CA ILE A 408 4.06 -11.87 -9.69
C ILE A 408 2.65 -12.14 -9.18
N LEU A 409 1.93 -13.03 -9.83
CA LEU A 409 0.56 -13.40 -9.50
C LEU A 409 0.53 -14.81 -8.94
N TRP A 410 -0.30 -15.05 -7.94
CA TRP A 410 -0.50 -16.42 -7.41
C TRP A 410 -1.91 -16.60 -6.86
N GLY A 411 -2.31 -17.87 -6.73
CA GLY A 411 -3.59 -18.23 -6.18
C GLY A 411 -3.74 -19.76 -6.07
N HIS A 412 -4.83 -20.20 -5.48
CA HIS A 412 -5.07 -21.60 -5.15
C HIS A 412 -5.63 -22.44 -6.31
N ALA A 413 -5.83 -21.84 -7.48
CA ALA A 413 -6.20 -22.52 -8.73
C ALA A 413 -5.62 -21.75 -9.94
N PRO A 414 -5.43 -22.40 -11.11
CA PRO A 414 -4.81 -21.74 -12.26
C PRO A 414 -5.61 -20.57 -12.82
N GLU A 415 -6.93 -20.56 -12.65
CA GLU A 415 -7.84 -19.48 -13.03
C GLU A 415 -8.12 -18.47 -11.90
N LYS A 416 -7.61 -18.70 -10.68
CA LYS A 416 -7.85 -17.88 -9.49
C LYS A 416 -6.54 -17.29 -8.94
N LEU A 417 -5.80 -16.58 -9.80
CA LEU A 417 -4.56 -15.89 -9.42
C LEU A 417 -4.89 -14.50 -8.89
N TYR A 418 -5.54 -14.44 -7.73
CA TYR A 418 -6.09 -13.19 -7.19
C TYR A 418 -5.07 -12.33 -6.44
N HIS A 419 -3.95 -12.89 -6.00
CA HIS A 419 -2.88 -12.14 -5.34
C HIS A 419 -1.90 -11.59 -6.35
N SER A 420 -1.26 -10.47 -6.00
CA SER A 420 -0.21 -9.87 -6.82
C SER A 420 0.89 -9.21 -6.01
N TYR A 421 2.10 -9.23 -6.56
CA TYR A 421 3.24 -8.48 -6.06
C TYR A 421 3.96 -7.80 -7.23
N MET A 422 3.81 -6.47 -7.37
CA MET A 422 4.52 -5.69 -8.36
C MET A 422 5.97 -5.48 -7.93
N VAL A 423 6.92 -5.78 -8.83
CA VAL A 423 8.35 -5.63 -8.61
C VAL A 423 9.04 -4.98 -9.81
N PHE A 424 10.08 -4.20 -9.53
CA PHE A 424 10.97 -3.59 -10.54
C PHE A 424 12.34 -4.27 -10.61
N GLY A 425 12.46 -5.44 -9.97
CA GLY A 425 13.61 -6.32 -10.01
C GLY A 425 13.22 -7.70 -10.52
N ASN A 426 14.18 -8.60 -10.62
CA ASN A 426 14.01 -9.94 -11.21
C ASN A 426 13.97 -11.09 -10.20
N THR A 427 13.96 -10.79 -8.90
CA THR A 427 13.84 -11.80 -7.84
C THR A 427 12.96 -11.29 -6.71
N LYS A 428 12.12 -12.18 -6.14
CA LYS A 428 11.31 -11.83 -4.97
C LYS A 428 11.00 -13.05 -4.12
N LYS A 429 11.13 -12.89 -2.82
CA LYS A 429 10.55 -13.80 -1.83
C LYS A 429 9.15 -13.31 -1.48
N VAL A 430 8.17 -14.20 -1.60
CA VAL A 430 6.77 -13.95 -1.22
C VAL A 430 6.46 -14.79 0.01
N GLY A 431 6.13 -14.13 1.12
CA GLY A 431 5.90 -14.77 2.41
C GLY A 431 4.44 -14.91 2.82
N ALA A 432 3.51 -14.89 1.85
CA ALA A 432 2.07 -14.77 2.12
C ALA A 432 1.27 -16.03 1.84
N LEU A 433 1.91 -17.21 1.78
CA LEU A 433 1.19 -18.45 1.51
C LEU A 433 0.51 -19.01 2.75
N VAL A 434 -0.50 -19.86 2.52
CA VAL A 434 -1.16 -20.66 3.56
C VAL A 434 -0.58 -22.06 3.56
N LYS A 435 -0.28 -22.58 4.75
CA LYS A 435 0.27 -23.91 4.94
C LYS A 435 -0.67 -24.99 4.41
N GLY A 436 -0.11 -25.94 3.67
CA GLY A 436 -0.85 -27.08 3.15
C GLY A 436 -1.75 -26.77 1.94
N GLN A 437 -1.78 -25.53 1.47
CA GLN A 437 -2.53 -25.13 0.28
C GLN A 437 -1.65 -25.25 -0.97
N ASP A 438 -2.21 -25.81 -2.06
CA ASP A 438 -1.59 -25.79 -3.39
C ASP A 438 -1.70 -24.37 -3.97
N TYR A 439 -0.69 -24.01 -4.78
CA TYR A 439 -0.66 -22.74 -5.49
C TYR A 439 -0.25 -22.87 -6.95
N TRP A 440 -0.75 -21.93 -7.74
CA TRP A 440 -0.32 -21.66 -9.11
C TRP A 440 0.25 -20.26 -9.16
N VAL A 441 1.26 -20.07 -10.00
CA VAL A 441 2.00 -18.82 -10.15
C VAL A 441 2.05 -18.42 -11.61
N ARG A 442 1.91 -17.13 -11.88
CA ARG A 442 2.15 -16.49 -13.18
C ARG A 442 2.96 -15.22 -12.95
N VAL A 443 3.79 -14.87 -13.89
CA VAL A 443 4.48 -13.59 -13.90
C VAL A 443 4.07 -12.84 -15.15
N ASP A 444 3.53 -11.63 -14.98
CA ASP A 444 3.21 -10.73 -16.08
C ASP A 444 4.29 -9.65 -16.19
N ALA A 445 4.75 -9.35 -17.39
CA ALA A 445 5.73 -8.31 -17.65
C ALA A 445 5.03 -7.05 -18.15
N PHE A 446 5.53 -5.87 -17.79
CA PHE A 446 5.01 -4.60 -18.28
C PHE A 446 6.10 -3.61 -18.67
N ASN A 447 5.77 -2.72 -19.58
CA ASN A 447 6.53 -1.54 -19.93
C ASN A 447 5.57 -0.39 -20.30
N GLU A 448 6.09 0.71 -20.80
CA GLU A 448 5.30 1.87 -21.26
C GLU A 448 4.36 1.59 -22.45
N CYS A 449 4.50 0.45 -23.12
CA CYS A 449 3.68 0.05 -24.28
C CYS A 449 2.60 -0.99 -23.94
N GLY A 450 2.62 -1.52 -22.73
CA GLY A 450 1.59 -2.45 -22.27
C GLY A 450 2.07 -3.59 -21.40
N ILE A 451 1.14 -4.52 -21.19
CA ILE A 451 1.28 -5.70 -20.35
C ILE A 451 1.30 -6.95 -21.23
N THR A 452 2.20 -7.87 -20.92
CA THR A 452 2.26 -9.22 -21.50
C THR A 452 2.09 -10.25 -20.40
N GLU A 453 1.01 -11.01 -20.49
CA GLU A 453 0.72 -12.09 -19.54
C GLU A 453 1.68 -13.27 -19.73
N GLY A 454 2.15 -13.81 -18.62
CA GLY A 454 3.01 -14.99 -18.61
C GLY A 454 2.24 -16.30 -18.66
N THR A 455 2.97 -17.40 -18.53
CA THR A 455 2.37 -18.76 -18.43
C THR A 455 2.10 -19.12 -16.98
N VAL A 456 0.98 -19.79 -16.73
CA VAL A 456 0.65 -20.32 -15.40
C VAL A 456 1.43 -21.59 -15.14
N LYS A 457 2.05 -21.71 -13.97
CA LYS A 457 2.77 -22.90 -13.51
C LYS A 457 2.27 -23.29 -12.12
N LYS A 458 2.25 -24.59 -11.83
CA LYS A 458 2.02 -25.08 -10.47
C LYS A 458 3.30 -24.87 -9.65
N LEU A 459 3.16 -24.37 -8.41
CA LEU A 459 4.23 -24.15 -7.43
C LEU A 459 4.63 -25.47 -6.76
#